data_c93bc506e6411e76802085c9a96fef67
#
_entry.id   c93bc506e6411e76802085c9a96fef67
#
_cell.length_a   1.000
_cell.length_b   1.000
_cell.length_c   1.000
_cell.angle_alpha   90.00
_cell.angle_beta   90.00
_cell.angle_gamma   90.00
#
_symmetry.space_group_name_H-M   'P 1'
#
loop_
_entity.id
_entity.type
_entity.pdbx_description
1 polymer ?
#
loop_
_entity_poly.entity_id
_entity_poly.type
_entity_poly.pdbx_seq_one_letter_code
_entity_poly.pdbx_strand_id
1 'polypeptide(L)'
;MRDKILNYVSPNYFYGWIIVAVANLGIFSSGPGQSHTFSVFVGPIGKDLDLSSTSIASAYGLATLIAAFMLPYMGKLIDKYGARKTLIIVSIILGFSCVFFGAASNFLMLTVGFGFLRFFGQGSLMLGCANLVSQWFDKKRGFAMSLMALGFGISMAIHPPLSQFLIDEYGWKFAWVFLGVSTWIIMVPTLYILAWNTPESVDLLPDGDKRAESINDKNEPIEGLDLTQALKEKSFYILSAMWFGMAMLVTTLHFYQVTILTSQGISTDFAANLFTVSAIAMVLFMPVVGKLFDNIPTNFVLTIGLIINCISLLSITYANNEYYAFFYAIFFGINNAISMTMFGYIWPRYFGRKHLGSIQGTGQMIGVIGASLGPLPVGFAIDYIGDSLVTIRYLALYPLIISFLTIFFLKPPPSLTKK
;
A
#
# COMPACT_ATOMS: atom_id res chain seq x y z
N MET A 1 -0.33 5.93 -31.42
CA MET A 1 0.94 5.73 -30.69
C MET A 1 0.86 4.50 -29.80
N ARG A 2 -0.16 4.40 -28.95
CA ARG A 2 -0.38 3.30 -28.01
C ARG A 2 -0.44 1.92 -28.68
N ASP A 3 -1.25 1.76 -29.72
CA ASP A 3 -1.37 0.52 -30.48
C ASP A 3 -0.07 0.11 -31.17
N LYS A 4 0.73 1.09 -31.62
CA LYS A 4 2.05 0.82 -32.20
C LYS A 4 3.01 0.21 -31.17
N ILE A 5 2.98 0.71 -29.93
CA ILE A 5 3.81 0.17 -28.83
C ILE A 5 3.33 -1.25 -28.47
N LEU A 6 2.03 -1.46 -28.36
CA LEU A 6 1.46 -2.77 -28.10
C LEU A 6 1.90 -3.79 -29.16
N ASN A 7 1.70 -3.45 -30.43
CA ASN A 7 2.05 -4.33 -31.57
C ASN A 7 3.56 -4.59 -31.71
N TYR A 8 4.39 -3.66 -31.24
CA TYR A 8 5.84 -3.84 -31.22
C TYR A 8 6.32 -4.76 -30.10
N VAL A 9 5.70 -4.66 -28.93
CA VAL A 9 6.12 -5.40 -27.73
C VAL A 9 5.48 -6.79 -27.65
N SER A 10 4.17 -6.90 -27.90
CA SER A 10 3.41 -8.15 -27.68
C SER A 10 3.88 -9.38 -28.45
N PRO A 11 4.52 -9.28 -29.64
CA PRO A 11 5.04 -10.47 -30.31
C PRO A 11 6.20 -11.14 -29.57
N ASN A 12 7.00 -10.36 -28.82
CA ASN A 12 8.22 -10.85 -28.17
C ASN A 12 8.09 -11.00 -26.66
N TYR A 13 7.26 -10.15 -26.03
CA TYR A 13 7.12 -10.08 -24.58
C TYR A 13 5.66 -9.90 -24.18
N PHE A 14 5.28 -10.51 -23.06
CA PHE A 14 3.96 -10.28 -22.50
C PHE A 14 3.81 -8.83 -22.01
N TYR A 15 2.85 -8.11 -22.58
CA TYR A 15 2.63 -6.68 -22.32
C TYR A 15 2.29 -6.37 -20.84
N GLY A 16 1.78 -7.36 -20.10
CA GLY A 16 1.50 -7.26 -18.67
C GLY A 16 2.70 -6.77 -17.85
N TRP A 17 3.93 -7.04 -18.28
CA TRP A 17 5.12 -6.53 -17.58
C TRP A 17 5.31 -5.03 -17.75
N ILE A 18 4.88 -4.45 -18.86
CA ILE A 18 4.80 -2.99 -19.02
C ILE A 18 3.75 -2.41 -18.08
N ILE A 19 2.60 -3.09 -17.92
CA ILE A 19 1.58 -2.69 -16.95
C ILE A 19 2.13 -2.71 -15.52
N VAL A 20 2.93 -3.72 -15.16
CA VAL A 20 3.61 -3.76 -13.85
C VAL A 20 4.55 -2.56 -13.69
N ALA A 21 5.34 -2.21 -14.70
CA ALA A 21 6.22 -1.03 -14.64
C ALA A 21 5.43 0.28 -14.50
N VAL A 22 4.32 0.42 -15.24
CA VAL A 22 3.39 1.57 -15.10
C VAL A 22 2.83 1.65 -13.68
N ALA A 23 2.38 0.54 -13.12
CA ALA A 23 1.83 0.48 -11.78
C ALA A 23 2.91 0.73 -10.70
N ASN A 24 4.14 0.23 -10.90
CA ASN A 24 5.30 0.53 -10.05
C ASN A 24 5.57 2.04 -9.99
N LEU A 25 5.60 2.73 -11.15
CA LEU A 25 5.70 4.19 -11.20
C LEU A 25 4.51 4.87 -10.52
N GLY A 26 3.32 4.27 -10.57
CA GLY A 26 2.14 4.76 -9.86
C GLY A 26 2.29 4.67 -8.35
N ILE A 27 2.79 3.54 -7.83
CA ILE A 27 3.09 3.38 -6.41
C ILE A 27 4.19 4.36 -5.98
N PHE A 28 5.25 4.53 -6.77
CA PHE A 28 6.27 5.55 -6.53
C PHE A 28 5.64 6.95 -6.45
N SER A 29 4.84 7.34 -7.45
CA SER A 29 4.21 8.66 -7.55
C SER A 29 3.10 8.90 -6.50
N SER A 30 2.68 7.87 -5.76
CA SER A 30 1.81 8.02 -4.60
C SER A 30 2.51 8.63 -3.39
N GLY A 31 3.85 8.74 -3.44
CA GLY A 31 4.72 9.24 -2.37
C GLY A 31 4.25 10.51 -1.68
N PRO A 32 3.78 11.55 -2.39
CA PRO A 32 3.20 12.74 -1.75
C PRO A 32 2.02 12.47 -0.80
N GLY A 33 1.29 11.37 -1.00
CA GLY A 33 0.22 10.94 -0.10
C GLY A 33 0.66 9.98 1.02
N GLN A 34 1.94 9.59 1.06
CA GLN A 34 2.45 8.58 1.99
C GLN A 34 3.05 9.19 3.26
N SER A 35 2.94 8.45 4.36
CA SER A 35 3.39 8.93 5.69
C SER A 35 4.89 9.22 5.74
N HIS A 36 5.72 8.49 5.00
CA HIS A 36 7.16 8.71 4.96
C HIS A 36 7.53 10.08 4.38
N THR A 37 6.77 10.59 3.41
CA THR A 37 7.00 11.93 2.84
C THR A 37 6.65 13.03 3.84
N PHE A 38 5.53 12.91 4.55
CA PHE A 38 5.11 13.93 5.52
C PHE A 38 6.09 14.12 6.67
N SER A 39 6.87 13.12 7.04
CA SER A 39 7.75 13.14 8.20
C SER A 39 8.71 14.35 8.23
N VAL A 40 9.21 14.78 7.07
CA VAL A 40 10.14 15.92 6.94
C VAL A 40 9.44 17.28 6.90
N PHE A 41 8.12 17.30 6.67
CA PHE A 41 7.34 18.57 6.56
C PHE A 41 6.76 19.05 7.90
N VAL A 42 6.63 18.19 8.90
CA VAL A 42 5.96 18.51 10.17
C VAL A 42 6.60 19.74 10.86
N GLY A 43 7.93 19.77 10.96
CA GLY A 43 8.66 20.88 11.57
C GLY A 43 8.51 22.20 10.81
N PRO A 44 8.83 22.25 9.51
CA PRO A 44 8.67 23.45 8.68
C PRO A 44 7.25 24.00 8.65
N ILE A 45 6.23 23.13 8.54
CA ILE A 45 4.81 23.53 8.56
C ILE A 45 4.43 24.08 9.93
N GLY A 46 4.83 23.39 11.01
CA GLY A 46 4.55 23.82 12.37
C GLY A 46 5.10 25.21 12.66
N LYS A 47 6.33 25.48 12.20
CA LYS A 47 6.99 26.79 12.36
C LYS A 47 6.32 27.91 11.53
N ASP A 48 5.95 27.62 10.27
CA ASP A 48 5.38 28.62 9.36
C ASP A 48 3.92 28.97 9.69
N LEU A 49 3.14 28.00 10.18
CA LEU A 49 1.72 28.17 10.48
C LEU A 49 1.42 28.30 11.99
N ASP A 50 2.44 28.35 12.83
CA ASP A 50 2.33 28.38 14.31
C ASP A 50 1.43 27.25 14.86
N LEU A 51 1.67 26.02 14.39
CA LEU A 51 0.92 24.83 14.76
C LEU A 51 1.77 23.86 15.58
N SER A 52 1.20 23.33 16.66
CA SER A 52 1.82 22.25 17.41
C SER A 52 1.88 20.94 16.61
N SER A 53 2.84 20.08 16.93
CA SER A 53 2.93 18.73 16.31
C SER A 53 1.66 17.91 16.52
N THR A 54 1.03 18.04 17.69
CA THR A 54 -0.26 17.40 18.00
C THR A 54 -1.38 17.91 17.09
N SER A 55 -1.42 19.22 16.82
CA SER A 55 -2.41 19.79 15.89
C SER A 55 -2.24 19.23 14.48
N ILE A 56 -0.99 19.18 13.97
CA ILE A 56 -0.68 18.62 12.64
C ILE A 56 -1.04 17.12 12.59
N ALA A 57 -0.67 16.36 13.63
CA ALA A 57 -0.99 14.94 13.72
C ALA A 57 -2.51 14.70 13.78
N SER A 58 -3.26 15.54 14.49
CA SER A 58 -4.73 15.46 14.56
C SER A 58 -5.37 15.78 13.22
N ALA A 59 -4.89 16.82 12.51
CA ALA A 59 -5.34 17.12 11.15
C ALA A 59 -5.11 15.96 10.21
N TYR A 60 -3.91 15.37 10.25
CA TYR A 60 -3.55 14.20 9.45
C TYR A 60 -4.42 12.98 9.78
N GLY A 61 -4.60 12.64 11.06
CA GLY A 61 -5.37 11.49 11.52
C GLY A 61 -6.84 11.57 11.12
N LEU A 62 -7.49 12.72 11.41
CA LEU A 62 -8.89 12.98 11.04
C LEU A 62 -9.09 12.92 9.52
N ALA A 63 -8.25 13.61 8.78
CA ALA A 63 -8.30 13.67 7.33
C ALA A 63 -8.10 12.27 6.70
N THR A 64 -7.17 11.48 7.23
CA THR A 64 -6.91 10.10 6.80
C THR A 64 -8.12 9.19 7.07
N LEU A 65 -8.77 9.33 8.23
CA LEU A 65 -9.95 8.56 8.57
C LEU A 65 -11.12 8.89 7.63
N ILE A 66 -11.37 10.16 7.35
CA ILE A 66 -12.41 10.59 6.39
C ILE A 66 -12.11 10.03 5.00
N ALA A 67 -10.85 10.16 4.54
CA ALA A 67 -10.41 9.64 3.25
C ALA A 67 -10.65 8.12 3.13
N ALA A 68 -10.46 7.35 4.21
CA ALA A 68 -10.67 5.92 4.22
C ALA A 68 -12.11 5.53 3.82
N PHE A 69 -13.12 6.23 4.37
CA PHE A 69 -14.52 5.95 4.07
C PHE A 69 -14.92 6.26 2.61
N MET A 70 -14.14 7.07 1.91
CA MET A 70 -14.39 7.38 0.50
C MET A 70 -13.80 6.32 -0.46
N LEU A 71 -12.91 5.44 -0.03
CA LEU A 71 -12.22 4.48 -0.90
C LEU A 71 -13.13 3.44 -1.56
N PRO A 72 -14.18 2.90 -0.92
CA PRO A 72 -15.12 2.01 -1.60
C PRO A 72 -15.81 2.68 -2.79
N TYR A 73 -16.07 3.99 -2.69
CA TYR A 73 -16.62 4.76 -3.81
C TYR A 73 -15.62 4.86 -4.97
N MET A 74 -14.33 5.09 -4.67
CA MET A 74 -13.28 5.06 -5.68
C MET A 74 -13.19 3.69 -6.35
N GLY A 75 -13.32 2.59 -5.59
CA GLY A 75 -13.39 1.24 -6.13
C GLY A 75 -14.53 1.06 -7.14
N LYS A 76 -15.73 1.57 -6.84
CA LYS A 76 -16.87 1.56 -7.77
C LYS A 76 -16.60 2.39 -9.04
N LEU A 77 -15.88 3.50 -8.92
CA LEU A 77 -15.47 4.29 -10.10
C LEU A 77 -14.50 3.52 -10.99
N ILE A 78 -13.55 2.77 -10.40
CA ILE A 78 -12.64 1.91 -11.14
C ILE A 78 -13.41 0.81 -11.87
N ASP A 79 -14.38 0.15 -11.22
CA ASP A 79 -15.21 -0.88 -11.86
C ASP A 79 -16.04 -0.31 -13.02
N LYS A 80 -16.57 0.91 -12.85
CA LYS A 80 -17.44 1.55 -13.85
C LYS A 80 -16.69 2.12 -15.06
N TYR A 81 -15.57 2.78 -14.83
CA TYR A 81 -14.85 3.56 -15.85
C TYR A 81 -13.52 2.93 -16.29
N GLY A 82 -13.10 1.85 -15.63
CA GLY A 82 -11.81 1.19 -15.81
C GLY A 82 -10.67 1.88 -15.06
N ALA A 83 -9.65 1.07 -14.70
CA ALA A 83 -8.51 1.53 -13.92
C ALA A 83 -7.72 2.64 -14.62
N ARG A 84 -7.48 2.53 -15.94
CA ARG A 84 -6.69 3.50 -16.72
C ARG A 84 -7.26 4.92 -16.63
N LYS A 85 -8.55 5.09 -16.99
CA LYS A 85 -9.20 6.42 -17.00
C LYS A 85 -9.24 7.01 -15.59
N THR A 86 -9.59 6.19 -14.61
CA THR A 86 -9.66 6.60 -13.21
C THR A 86 -8.30 7.03 -12.69
N LEU A 87 -7.22 6.27 -12.98
CA LEU A 87 -5.86 6.61 -12.55
C LEU A 87 -5.34 7.90 -13.18
N ILE A 88 -5.67 8.19 -14.45
CA ILE A 88 -5.30 9.47 -15.09
C ILE A 88 -5.95 10.64 -14.32
N ILE A 89 -7.25 10.55 -14.03
CA ILE A 89 -7.99 11.59 -13.29
C ILE A 89 -7.41 11.73 -11.86
N VAL A 90 -7.18 10.60 -11.17
CA VAL A 90 -6.59 10.58 -9.83
C VAL A 90 -5.22 11.24 -9.81
N SER A 91 -4.36 10.96 -10.80
CA SER A 91 -3.02 11.56 -10.89
C SER A 91 -3.07 13.06 -11.13
N ILE A 92 -4.02 13.52 -11.95
CA ILE A 92 -4.23 14.95 -12.19
C ILE A 92 -4.68 15.65 -10.90
N ILE A 93 -5.67 15.07 -10.20
CA ILE A 93 -6.18 15.65 -8.96
C ILE A 93 -5.12 15.58 -7.85
N LEU A 94 -4.32 14.51 -7.77
CA LEU A 94 -3.22 14.40 -6.80
C LEU A 94 -2.19 15.51 -6.97
N GLY A 95 -1.79 15.83 -8.20
CA GLY A 95 -0.89 16.95 -8.46
C GLY A 95 -1.48 18.29 -8.02
N PHE A 96 -2.77 18.56 -8.31
CA PHE A 96 -3.47 19.73 -7.78
C PHE A 96 -3.57 19.72 -6.25
N SER A 97 -3.76 18.54 -5.64
CA SER A 97 -3.79 18.39 -4.18
C SER A 97 -2.45 18.78 -3.54
N CYS A 98 -1.32 18.44 -4.17
CA CYS A 98 0.00 18.85 -3.74
C CYS A 98 0.15 20.39 -3.81
N VAL A 99 -0.24 20.99 -4.93
CA VAL A 99 -0.21 22.47 -5.09
C VAL A 99 -1.08 23.14 -4.04
N PHE A 100 -2.31 22.64 -3.82
CA PHE A 100 -3.22 23.14 -2.78
C PHE A 100 -2.61 23.02 -1.38
N PHE A 101 -1.98 21.89 -1.06
CA PHE A 101 -1.33 21.66 0.22
C PHE A 101 -0.16 22.63 0.43
N GLY A 102 0.65 22.87 -0.61
CA GLY A 102 1.73 23.86 -0.59
C GLY A 102 1.22 25.31 -0.42
N ALA A 103 -0.02 25.60 -0.80
CA ALA A 103 -0.66 26.92 -0.59
C ALA A 103 -1.35 27.05 0.77
N ALA A 104 -1.30 26.02 1.64
CA ALA A 104 -1.98 26.06 2.94
C ALA A 104 -1.42 27.19 3.82
N SER A 105 -2.34 27.99 4.39
CA SER A 105 -2.04 29.15 5.24
C SER A 105 -2.68 29.06 6.63
N ASN A 106 -3.44 28.00 6.90
CA ASN A 106 -4.11 27.79 8.17
C ASN A 106 -4.41 26.29 8.39
N PHE A 107 -4.82 25.96 9.62
CA PHE A 107 -5.13 24.60 10.05
C PHE A 107 -6.22 23.92 9.19
N LEU A 108 -7.26 24.66 8.79
CA LEU A 108 -8.35 24.08 7.99
C LEU A 108 -7.87 23.69 6.58
N MET A 109 -7.15 24.58 5.90
CA MET A 109 -6.57 24.28 4.58
C MET A 109 -5.59 23.09 4.66
N LEU A 110 -4.78 23.05 5.71
CA LEU A 110 -3.85 21.95 5.96
C LEU A 110 -4.62 20.62 6.12
N THR A 111 -5.68 20.61 6.94
CA THR A 111 -6.51 19.41 7.17
C THR A 111 -7.18 18.91 5.89
N VAL A 112 -7.78 19.81 5.12
CA VAL A 112 -8.41 19.47 3.82
C VAL A 112 -7.36 18.97 2.84
N GLY A 113 -6.19 19.62 2.79
CA GLY A 113 -5.08 19.18 1.94
C GLY A 113 -4.56 17.80 2.29
N PHE A 114 -4.42 17.49 3.59
CA PHE A 114 -4.12 16.11 4.03
C PHE A 114 -5.17 15.12 3.53
N GLY A 115 -6.46 15.47 3.63
CA GLY A 115 -7.55 14.61 3.14
C GLY A 115 -7.41 14.28 1.65
N PHE A 116 -7.15 15.28 0.83
CA PHE A 116 -6.92 15.09 -0.61
C PHE A 116 -5.68 14.25 -0.90
N LEU A 117 -4.54 14.54 -0.28
CA LEU A 117 -3.30 13.80 -0.46
C LEU A 117 -3.44 12.34 -0.03
N ARG A 118 -4.10 12.08 1.11
CA ARG A 118 -4.35 10.72 1.62
C ARG A 118 -5.34 9.95 0.74
N PHE A 119 -6.41 10.61 0.29
CA PHE A 119 -7.41 9.96 -0.56
C PHE A 119 -6.88 9.67 -1.96
N PHE A 120 -6.28 10.66 -2.65
CA PHE A 120 -5.83 10.47 -4.03
C PHE A 120 -4.46 9.77 -4.12
N GLY A 121 -3.52 10.08 -3.23
CA GLY A 121 -2.18 9.50 -3.24
C GLY A 121 -2.14 8.10 -2.64
N GLN A 122 -2.23 7.98 -1.33
CA GLN A 122 -2.15 6.68 -0.65
C GLN A 122 -3.33 5.76 -0.98
N GLY A 123 -4.55 6.29 -1.01
CA GLY A 123 -5.74 5.48 -1.23
C GLY A 123 -5.94 5.12 -2.68
N SER A 124 -6.36 6.10 -3.48
CA SER A 124 -6.91 5.88 -4.83
C SER A 124 -5.85 5.46 -5.85
N LEU A 125 -4.66 6.06 -5.82
CA LEU A 125 -3.59 5.73 -6.76
C LEU A 125 -3.05 4.32 -6.51
N MET A 126 -2.81 3.95 -5.24
CA MET A 126 -2.41 2.58 -4.88
C MET A 126 -3.49 1.55 -5.23
N LEU A 127 -4.76 1.84 -4.90
CA LEU A 127 -5.89 0.97 -5.22
C LEU A 127 -5.99 0.72 -6.73
N GLY A 128 -5.92 1.77 -7.54
CA GLY A 128 -6.03 1.66 -8.98
C GLY A 128 -4.85 0.92 -9.63
N CYS A 129 -3.62 1.12 -9.13
CA CYS A 129 -2.43 0.39 -9.59
C CYS A 129 -2.54 -1.10 -9.25
N ALA A 130 -2.94 -1.44 -8.03
CA ALA A 130 -3.16 -2.83 -7.64
C ALA A 130 -4.28 -3.49 -8.45
N ASN A 131 -5.38 -2.77 -8.70
CA ASN A 131 -6.45 -3.25 -9.58
C ASN A 131 -5.93 -3.51 -11.00
N LEU A 132 -5.20 -2.55 -11.57
CA LEU A 132 -4.65 -2.65 -12.92
C LEU A 132 -3.79 -3.90 -13.10
N VAL A 133 -2.83 -4.15 -12.20
CA VAL A 133 -1.97 -5.35 -12.26
C VAL A 133 -2.79 -6.63 -12.03
N SER A 134 -3.77 -6.61 -11.12
CA SER A 134 -4.63 -7.76 -10.85
C SER A 134 -5.45 -8.21 -12.06
N GLN A 135 -5.76 -7.30 -12.98
CA GLN A 135 -6.48 -7.65 -14.22
C GLN A 135 -5.59 -8.38 -15.22
N TRP A 136 -4.29 -8.11 -15.23
CA TRP A 136 -3.34 -8.64 -16.23
C TRP A 136 -2.68 -9.97 -15.82
N PHE A 137 -2.71 -10.30 -14.54
CA PHE A 137 -2.06 -11.51 -14.01
C PHE A 137 -3.00 -12.38 -13.19
N ASP A 138 -2.88 -13.68 -13.35
CA ASP A 138 -3.58 -14.70 -12.58
C ASP A 138 -2.60 -15.66 -11.91
N LYS A 139 -1.88 -16.48 -12.68
CA LYS A 139 -0.90 -17.46 -12.18
C LYS A 139 0.34 -16.77 -11.57
N LYS A 140 0.81 -15.67 -12.17
CA LYS A 140 2.00 -14.90 -11.73
C LYS A 140 1.63 -13.63 -10.95
N ARG A 141 0.41 -13.56 -10.41
CA ARG A 141 -0.10 -12.35 -9.74
C ARG A 141 0.74 -11.94 -8.54
N GLY A 142 1.15 -12.88 -7.69
CA GLY A 142 1.95 -12.58 -6.51
C GLY A 142 3.29 -11.96 -6.88
N PHE A 143 3.98 -12.52 -7.88
CA PHE A 143 5.25 -11.97 -8.36
C PHE A 143 5.05 -10.60 -9.02
N ALA A 144 4.02 -10.42 -9.84
CA ALA A 144 3.72 -9.13 -10.48
C ALA A 144 3.40 -8.05 -9.43
N MET A 145 2.62 -8.39 -8.39
CA MET A 145 2.31 -7.47 -7.28
C MET A 145 3.55 -7.10 -6.48
N SER A 146 4.45 -8.03 -6.22
CA SER A 146 5.71 -7.74 -5.52
C SER A 146 6.58 -6.78 -6.31
N LEU A 147 6.69 -6.96 -7.63
CA LEU A 147 7.42 -6.02 -8.50
C LEU A 147 6.77 -4.64 -8.56
N MET A 148 5.44 -4.58 -8.61
CA MET A 148 4.71 -3.31 -8.50
C MET A 148 5.02 -2.62 -7.17
N ALA A 149 5.02 -3.36 -6.08
CA ALA A 149 5.22 -2.82 -4.73
C ALA A 149 6.65 -2.32 -4.47
N LEU A 150 7.66 -2.69 -5.29
CA LEU A 150 9.00 -2.10 -5.25
C LEU A 150 8.95 -0.56 -5.38
N GLY A 151 7.96 -0.02 -6.10
CA GLY A 151 7.72 1.41 -6.21
C GLY A 151 7.55 2.10 -4.86
N PHE A 152 7.00 1.42 -3.85
CA PHE A 152 6.91 1.95 -2.49
C PHE A 152 8.28 2.09 -1.81
N GLY A 153 9.14 1.07 -1.94
CA GLY A 153 10.51 1.12 -1.42
C GLY A 153 11.32 2.23 -2.08
N ILE A 154 11.22 2.38 -3.41
CA ILE A 154 11.85 3.47 -4.16
C ILE A 154 11.30 4.83 -3.70
N SER A 155 10.00 4.94 -3.46
CA SER A 155 9.37 6.14 -2.93
C SER A 155 9.91 6.53 -1.55
N MET A 156 10.05 5.57 -0.64
CA MET A 156 10.65 5.78 0.68
C MET A 156 12.11 6.23 0.61
N ALA A 157 12.87 5.74 -0.37
CA ALA A 157 14.26 6.10 -0.53
C ALA A 157 14.46 7.50 -1.16
N ILE A 158 13.51 7.96 -1.99
CA ILE A 158 13.70 9.18 -2.80
C ILE A 158 12.90 10.36 -2.24
N HIS A 159 11.62 10.20 -1.91
CA HIS A 159 10.77 11.35 -1.55
C HIS A 159 11.23 12.09 -0.29
N PRO A 160 11.58 11.45 0.85
CA PRO A 160 12.00 12.20 2.03
C PRO A 160 13.28 13.02 1.81
N PRO A 161 14.41 12.44 1.30
CA PRO A 161 15.61 13.23 1.10
C PRO A 161 15.46 14.31 0.02
N LEU A 162 14.74 14.01 -1.07
CA LEU A 162 14.42 15.01 -2.09
C LEU A 162 13.58 16.15 -1.51
N SER A 163 12.55 15.81 -0.71
CA SER A 163 11.72 16.83 -0.06
C SER A 163 12.51 17.68 0.92
N GLN A 164 13.40 17.06 1.72
CA GLN A 164 14.26 17.79 2.64
C GLN A 164 15.15 18.79 1.89
N PHE A 165 15.84 18.36 0.82
CA PHE A 165 16.63 19.22 -0.02
C PHE A 165 15.83 20.41 -0.58
N LEU A 166 14.62 20.14 -1.09
CA LEU A 166 13.76 21.20 -1.62
C LEU A 166 13.25 22.16 -0.52
N ILE A 167 13.02 21.67 0.70
CA ILE A 167 12.63 22.47 1.85
C ILE A 167 13.76 23.43 2.23
N ASP A 168 14.98 22.92 2.29
CA ASP A 168 16.15 23.69 2.72
C ASP A 168 16.51 24.80 1.72
N GLU A 169 16.39 24.50 0.40
CA GLU A 169 16.75 25.44 -0.66
C GLU A 169 15.61 26.43 -1.03
N TYR A 170 14.36 25.96 -1.06
CA TYR A 170 13.23 26.70 -1.65
C TYR A 170 12.03 26.82 -0.71
N GLY A 171 12.06 26.20 0.45
CA GLY A 171 10.96 26.15 1.41
C GLY A 171 9.91 25.07 1.13
N TRP A 172 9.15 24.73 2.16
CA TRP A 172 8.19 23.62 2.13
C TRP A 172 7.05 23.81 1.13
N LYS A 173 6.61 25.04 0.88
CA LYS A 173 5.55 25.36 -0.08
C LYS A 173 5.94 25.00 -1.50
N PHE A 174 7.16 25.39 -1.90
CA PHE A 174 7.71 25.05 -3.20
C PHE A 174 7.93 23.54 -3.36
N ALA A 175 8.42 22.87 -2.32
CA ALA A 175 8.61 21.43 -2.33
C ALA A 175 7.31 20.68 -2.70
N TRP A 176 6.17 21.10 -2.16
CA TRP A 176 4.87 20.51 -2.51
C TRP A 176 4.45 20.80 -3.96
N VAL A 177 4.69 22.01 -4.47
CA VAL A 177 4.44 22.31 -5.89
C VAL A 177 5.29 21.41 -6.79
N PHE A 178 6.56 21.24 -6.46
CA PHE A 178 7.46 20.35 -7.19
C PHE A 178 6.97 18.88 -7.20
N LEU A 179 6.55 18.36 -6.05
CA LEU A 179 5.98 17.02 -5.94
C LEU A 179 4.70 16.86 -6.78
N GLY A 180 3.85 17.88 -6.83
CA GLY A 180 2.66 17.89 -7.67
C GLY A 180 2.99 17.86 -9.16
N VAL A 181 3.88 18.74 -9.61
CA VAL A 181 4.33 18.80 -11.01
C VAL A 181 5.04 17.51 -11.43
N SER A 182 5.89 16.95 -10.58
CA SER A 182 6.57 15.66 -10.84
C SER A 182 5.56 14.52 -11.00
N THR A 183 4.50 14.49 -10.19
CA THR A 183 3.41 13.51 -10.35
C THR A 183 2.73 13.62 -11.71
N TRP A 184 2.45 14.83 -12.19
CA TRP A 184 1.85 15.03 -13.52
C TRP A 184 2.79 14.58 -14.65
N ILE A 185 4.06 14.97 -14.60
CA ILE A 185 5.05 14.65 -15.64
C ILE A 185 5.27 13.14 -15.73
N ILE A 186 5.31 12.45 -14.58
CA ILE A 186 5.58 11.01 -14.56
C ILE A 186 4.31 10.23 -14.91
N MET A 187 3.18 10.51 -14.24
CA MET A 187 2.03 9.61 -14.30
C MET A 187 1.10 9.84 -15.48
N VAL A 188 0.80 11.11 -15.81
CA VAL A 188 -0.21 11.38 -16.84
C VAL A 188 0.21 10.84 -18.22
N PRO A 189 1.41 11.13 -18.74
CA PRO A 189 1.84 10.57 -20.02
C PRO A 189 2.03 9.05 -19.95
N THR A 190 2.58 8.52 -18.87
CA THR A 190 2.78 7.07 -18.69
C THR A 190 1.46 6.30 -18.76
N LEU A 191 0.45 6.74 -18.02
CA LEU A 191 -0.89 6.12 -18.05
C LEU A 191 -1.58 6.31 -19.40
N TYR A 192 -1.45 7.49 -20.01
CA TYR A 192 -2.09 7.78 -21.28
C TYR A 192 -1.53 6.92 -22.41
N ILE A 193 -0.22 6.73 -22.45
CA ILE A 193 0.50 6.05 -23.53
C ILE A 193 0.57 4.53 -23.32
N LEU A 194 0.83 4.06 -22.09
CA LEU A 194 1.18 2.66 -21.83
C LEU A 194 0.08 1.85 -21.14
N ALA A 195 -0.86 2.47 -20.42
CA ALA A 195 -1.84 1.71 -19.67
C ALA A 195 -3.01 1.21 -20.55
N TRP A 196 -3.41 -0.05 -20.30
CA TRP A 196 -4.63 -0.67 -20.80
C TRP A 196 -5.38 -1.32 -19.63
N ASN A 197 -6.71 -1.30 -19.66
CA ASN A 197 -7.51 -1.75 -18.52
C ASN A 197 -7.33 -3.25 -18.25
N THR A 198 -7.50 -4.07 -19.27
CA THR A 198 -7.45 -5.52 -19.18
C THR A 198 -6.73 -6.10 -20.40
N PRO A 199 -6.12 -7.29 -20.30
CA PRO A 199 -5.51 -7.94 -21.45
C PRO A 199 -6.52 -8.27 -22.54
N GLU A 200 -7.76 -8.65 -22.16
CA GLU A 200 -8.83 -8.96 -23.11
C GLU A 200 -9.21 -7.77 -24.00
N SER A 201 -9.04 -6.54 -23.51
CA SER A 201 -9.29 -5.31 -24.30
C SER A 201 -8.34 -5.12 -25.48
N VAL A 202 -7.29 -5.93 -25.56
CA VAL A 202 -6.25 -5.90 -26.60
C VAL A 202 -5.95 -7.30 -27.17
N ASP A 203 -6.93 -8.19 -27.11
CA ASP A 203 -6.85 -9.56 -27.64
C ASP A 203 -5.75 -10.43 -27.01
N LEU A 204 -5.34 -10.14 -25.77
CA LEU A 204 -4.40 -10.92 -24.96
C LEU A 204 -5.16 -11.66 -23.84
N LEU A 205 -4.52 -12.70 -23.29
CA LEU A 205 -4.98 -13.38 -22.08
C LEU A 205 -4.08 -13.02 -20.89
N PRO A 206 -4.58 -13.15 -19.65
CA PRO A 206 -3.76 -13.00 -18.45
C PRO A 206 -2.51 -13.90 -18.51
N ASP A 207 -1.42 -13.45 -17.87
CA ASP A 207 -0.12 -14.11 -17.83
C ASP A 207 0.56 -14.32 -19.20
N GLY A 208 -0.04 -13.87 -20.30
CA GLY A 208 0.43 -14.09 -21.67
C GLY A 208 0.19 -15.51 -22.17
N ASP A 209 -0.74 -16.23 -21.57
CA ASP A 209 -1.13 -17.57 -22.02
C ASP A 209 -1.56 -17.48 -23.50
N LYS A 210 -1.10 -18.43 -24.32
CA LYS A 210 -1.55 -18.52 -25.71
C LYS A 210 -3.02 -18.93 -25.69
N ARG A 211 -3.85 -18.22 -26.42
CA ARG A 211 -5.22 -18.65 -26.69
C ARG A 211 -5.15 -20.10 -27.18
N ALA A 212 -5.69 -21.04 -26.42
CA ALA A 212 -5.95 -22.35 -26.96
C ALA A 212 -6.83 -22.15 -28.21
N GLU A 213 -6.49 -22.83 -29.32
CA GLU A 213 -7.14 -22.70 -30.62
C GLU A 213 -8.61 -23.15 -30.65
N SER A 214 -9.29 -23.24 -29.53
CA SER A 214 -10.73 -23.45 -29.46
C SER A 214 -11.45 -22.14 -29.82
N ILE A 215 -11.81 -22.05 -31.08
CA ILE A 215 -12.50 -20.95 -31.78
C ILE A 215 -13.84 -20.54 -31.11
N ASN A 216 -14.28 -21.20 -30.03
CA ASN A 216 -15.58 -20.99 -29.37
C ASN A 216 -15.53 -20.16 -28.07
N ASP A 217 -14.36 -19.85 -27.50
CA ASP A 217 -14.27 -19.17 -26.17
C ASP A 217 -14.04 -17.66 -26.24
N LYS A 218 -14.44 -17.01 -27.33
CA LYS A 218 -14.26 -15.55 -27.52
C LYS A 218 -15.00 -14.67 -26.49
N ASN A 219 -15.86 -15.24 -25.63
CA ASN A 219 -16.75 -14.50 -24.73
C ASN A 219 -16.93 -15.14 -23.35
N GLU A 220 -15.95 -15.85 -22.79
CA GLU A 220 -16.11 -16.19 -21.38
C GLU A 220 -16.13 -14.89 -20.55
N PRO A 221 -17.22 -14.65 -19.80
CA PRO A 221 -17.32 -13.45 -18.98
C PRO A 221 -16.27 -13.52 -17.86
N ILE A 222 -15.61 -12.38 -17.59
CA ILE A 222 -14.69 -12.28 -16.45
C ILE A 222 -15.46 -12.67 -15.19
N GLU A 223 -15.05 -13.74 -14.52
CA GLU A 223 -15.72 -14.23 -13.33
C GLU A 223 -15.33 -13.42 -12.09
N GLY A 224 -16.24 -13.32 -11.14
CA GLY A 224 -16.03 -12.70 -9.85
C GLY A 224 -17.32 -12.35 -9.13
N LEU A 225 -17.23 -12.32 -7.82
CA LEU A 225 -18.32 -11.90 -6.94
C LEU A 225 -18.46 -10.38 -6.98
N ASP A 226 -19.68 -9.89 -6.79
CA ASP A 226 -19.89 -8.49 -6.43
C ASP A 226 -19.62 -8.26 -4.93
N LEU A 227 -19.56 -6.98 -4.51
CA LEU A 227 -19.27 -6.65 -3.11
C LEU A 227 -20.34 -7.23 -2.16
N THR A 228 -21.60 -7.24 -2.56
CA THR A 228 -22.71 -7.76 -1.73
C THR A 228 -22.59 -9.26 -1.53
N GLN A 229 -22.14 -9.97 -2.56
CA GLN A 229 -21.84 -11.40 -2.49
C GLN A 229 -20.59 -11.67 -1.65
N ALA A 230 -19.52 -10.90 -1.87
CA ALA A 230 -18.27 -11.03 -1.10
C ALA A 230 -18.49 -10.80 0.40
N LEU A 231 -19.33 -9.84 0.77
CA LEU A 231 -19.71 -9.56 2.17
C LEU A 231 -20.50 -10.69 2.85
N LYS A 232 -21.01 -11.67 2.12
CA LYS A 232 -21.65 -12.88 2.69
C LYS A 232 -20.65 -14.00 2.97
N GLU A 233 -19.44 -13.90 2.42
CA GLU A 233 -18.41 -14.92 2.54
C GLU A 233 -17.60 -14.76 3.84
N LYS A 234 -17.42 -15.85 4.58
CA LYS A 234 -16.58 -15.86 5.81
C LYS A 234 -15.14 -15.44 5.54
N SER A 235 -14.62 -15.78 4.35
CA SER A 235 -13.27 -15.41 3.90
C SER A 235 -13.09 -13.88 3.88
N PHE A 236 -14.13 -13.12 3.53
CA PHE A 236 -14.05 -11.66 3.52
C PHE A 236 -13.70 -11.09 4.90
N TYR A 237 -14.34 -11.58 5.95
CA TYR A 237 -14.11 -11.09 7.32
C TYR A 237 -12.75 -11.52 7.88
N ILE A 238 -12.29 -12.75 7.58
CA ILE A 238 -10.96 -13.21 7.99
C ILE A 238 -9.88 -12.39 7.30
N LEU A 239 -9.97 -12.18 5.99
CA LEU A 239 -9.03 -11.36 5.22
C LEU A 239 -9.07 -9.89 5.66
N SER A 240 -10.25 -9.36 5.97
CA SER A 240 -10.42 -8.00 6.47
C SER A 240 -9.79 -7.80 7.85
N ALA A 241 -10.02 -8.73 8.78
CA ALA A 241 -9.40 -8.69 10.11
C ALA A 241 -7.87 -8.79 10.00
N MET A 242 -7.37 -9.70 9.17
CA MET A 242 -5.94 -9.83 8.92
C MET A 242 -5.35 -8.54 8.36
N TRP A 243 -5.97 -7.96 7.32
CA TRP A 243 -5.49 -6.74 6.67
C TRP A 243 -5.55 -5.53 7.61
N PHE A 244 -6.63 -5.37 8.38
CA PHE A 244 -6.76 -4.36 9.42
C PHE A 244 -5.62 -4.43 10.42
N GLY A 245 -5.39 -5.62 10.99
CA GLY A 245 -4.35 -5.80 12.01
C GLY A 245 -2.94 -5.61 11.47
N MET A 246 -2.65 -6.12 10.26
CA MET A 246 -1.35 -5.89 9.66
C MET A 246 -1.10 -4.40 9.40
N ALA A 247 -2.07 -3.69 8.83
CA ALA A 247 -1.94 -2.26 8.58
C ALA A 247 -1.81 -1.46 9.90
N MET A 248 -2.58 -1.80 10.93
CA MET A 248 -2.50 -1.22 12.26
C MET A 248 -1.09 -1.40 12.85
N LEU A 249 -0.62 -2.64 12.93
CA LEU A 249 0.61 -2.99 13.65
C LEU A 249 1.87 -2.53 12.91
N VAL A 250 1.88 -2.60 11.57
CA VAL A 250 2.97 -2.03 10.75
C VAL A 250 3.05 -0.52 10.94
N THR A 251 1.90 0.17 10.98
CA THR A 251 1.89 1.61 11.21
C THR A 251 2.36 1.96 12.62
N THR A 252 1.98 1.18 13.63
CA THR A 252 2.48 1.34 15.00
C THR A 252 4.01 1.31 15.05
N LEU A 253 4.62 0.31 14.41
CA LEU A 253 6.08 0.18 14.36
C LEU A 253 6.73 1.34 13.60
N HIS A 254 6.15 1.78 12.48
CA HIS A 254 6.67 2.94 11.74
C HIS A 254 6.67 4.22 12.59
N PHE A 255 5.61 4.45 13.38
CA PHE A 255 5.52 5.67 14.19
C PHE A 255 6.42 5.67 15.41
N TYR A 256 6.55 4.54 16.09
CA TYR A 256 7.21 4.47 17.40
C TYR A 256 8.55 3.74 17.39
N GLN A 257 9.07 3.29 16.24
CA GLN A 257 10.36 2.60 16.16
C GLN A 257 11.46 3.33 16.90
N VAL A 258 11.69 4.60 16.60
CA VAL A 258 12.75 5.39 17.23
C VAL A 258 12.51 5.54 18.72
N THR A 259 11.30 5.93 19.12
CA THR A 259 10.94 6.11 20.55
C THR A 259 11.14 4.82 21.34
N ILE A 260 10.70 3.67 20.80
CA ILE A 260 10.82 2.37 21.46
C ILE A 260 12.30 1.94 21.58
N LEU A 261 13.08 2.11 20.53
CA LEU A 261 14.48 1.73 20.53
C LEU A 261 15.34 2.63 21.43
N THR A 262 15.07 3.94 21.41
CA THR A 262 15.79 4.88 22.29
C THR A 262 15.44 4.68 23.76
N SER A 263 14.22 4.29 24.10
CA SER A 263 13.86 3.92 25.48
C SER A 263 14.59 2.68 25.99
N GLN A 264 15.16 1.87 25.10
CA GLN A 264 15.98 0.69 25.42
C GLN A 264 17.48 0.95 25.33
N GLY A 265 17.92 2.23 25.17
CA GLY A 265 19.32 2.63 25.17
C GLY A 265 19.99 2.64 23.78
N ILE A 266 19.25 2.42 22.70
CA ILE A 266 19.76 2.54 21.32
C ILE A 266 19.87 4.02 20.96
N SER A 267 20.97 4.43 20.31
CA SER A 267 21.10 5.81 19.84
C SER A 267 20.04 6.18 18.80
N THR A 268 19.61 7.45 18.80
CA THR A 268 18.59 7.95 17.87
C THR A 268 19.01 7.77 16.42
N ASP A 269 20.29 8.05 16.11
CA ASP A 269 20.83 7.92 14.75
C ASP A 269 20.80 6.46 14.27
N PHE A 270 21.19 5.52 15.13
CA PHE A 270 21.14 4.10 14.79
C PHE A 270 19.69 3.64 14.61
N ALA A 271 18.78 4.02 15.51
CA ALA A 271 17.35 3.69 15.41
C ALA A 271 16.70 4.22 14.14
N ALA A 272 17.09 5.43 13.70
CA ALA A 272 16.63 6.01 12.43
C ALA A 272 17.20 5.25 11.20
N ASN A 273 18.48 4.90 11.23
CA ASN A 273 19.13 4.16 10.15
C ASN A 273 18.56 2.73 9.97
N LEU A 274 17.93 2.15 10.99
CA LEU A 274 17.27 0.86 10.87
C LEU A 274 16.08 0.86 9.90
N PHE A 275 15.48 2.03 9.60
CA PHE A 275 14.50 2.13 8.50
C PHE A 275 15.12 1.79 7.13
N THR A 276 16.36 2.20 6.90
CA THR A 276 17.09 1.83 5.67
C THR A 276 17.34 0.33 5.60
N VAL A 277 17.73 -0.28 6.72
CA VAL A 277 17.90 -1.75 6.80
C VAL A 277 16.58 -2.46 6.49
N SER A 278 15.47 -2.00 7.07
CA SER A 278 14.14 -2.55 6.80
C SER A 278 13.73 -2.36 5.34
N ALA A 279 14.02 -1.20 4.73
CA ALA A 279 13.73 -0.95 3.33
C ALA A 279 14.52 -1.88 2.39
N ILE A 280 15.81 -2.08 2.67
CA ILE A 280 16.64 -3.02 1.90
C ILE A 280 16.11 -4.45 2.03
N ALA A 281 15.83 -4.91 3.26
CA ALA A 281 15.24 -6.22 3.49
C ALA A 281 13.89 -6.37 2.75
N MET A 282 13.01 -5.35 2.82
CA MET A 282 11.75 -5.33 2.10
C MET A 282 11.96 -5.54 0.58
N VAL A 283 12.83 -4.75 -0.05
CA VAL A 283 13.09 -4.81 -1.49
C VAL A 283 13.65 -6.17 -1.90
N LEU A 284 14.60 -6.73 -1.13
CA LEU A 284 15.19 -8.03 -1.40
C LEU A 284 14.18 -9.19 -1.26
N PHE A 285 13.29 -9.11 -0.28
CA PHE A 285 12.32 -10.18 -0.01
C PHE A 285 11.03 -10.07 -0.83
N MET A 286 10.67 -8.90 -1.39
CA MET A 286 9.45 -8.76 -2.20
C MET A 286 9.32 -9.78 -3.34
N PRO A 287 10.32 -10.03 -4.20
CA PRO A 287 10.20 -11.03 -5.25
C PRO A 287 10.07 -12.46 -4.71
N VAL A 288 10.69 -12.75 -3.57
CA VAL A 288 10.57 -14.04 -2.88
C VAL A 288 9.15 -14.24 -2.37
N VAL A 289 8.60 -13.25 -1.68
CA VAL A 289 7.22 -13.23 -1.17
C VAL A 289 6.23 -13.40 -2.33
N GLY A 290 6.43 -12.68 -3.44
CA GLY A 290 5.60 -12.83 -4.62
C GLY A 290 5.56 -14.25 -5.15
N LYS A 291 6.72 -14.90 -5.27
CA LYS A 291 6.80 -16.31 -5.68
C LYS A 291 6.18 -17.28 -4.66
N LEU A 292 6.27 -16.97 -3.36
CA LEU A 292 5.59 -17.78 -2.34
C LEU A 292 4.07 -17.74 -2.53
N PHE A 293 3.48 -16.57 -2.78
CA PHE A 293 2.05 -16.44 -3.06
C PHE A 293 1.62 -17.20 -4.32
N ASP A 294 2.46 -17.28 -5.34
CA ASP A 294 2.13 -17.98 -6.58
C ASP A 294 2.24 -19.52 -6.46
N ASN A 295 3.14 -20.03 -5.60
CA ASN A 295 3.48 -21.47 -5.55
C ASN A 295 2.99 -22.21 -4.30
N ILE A 296 2.64 -21.49 -3.22
CA ILE A 296 2.20 -22.07 -1.94
C ILE A 296 0.73 -21.70 -1.70
N PRO A 297 -0.07 -22.58 -1.08
CA PRO A 297 -1.45 -22.25 -0.73
C PRO A 297 -1.54 -20.95 0.06
N THR A 298 -2.43 -20.07 -0.36
CA THR A 298 -2.52 -18.68 0.13
C THR A 298 -2.67 -18.60 1.65
N ASN A 299 -3.47 -19.47 2.27
CA ASN A 299 -3.65 -19.50 3.73
C ASN A 299 -2.33 -19.75 4.48
N PHE A 300 -1.42 -20.59 3.96
CA PHE A 300 -0.10 -20.81 4.57
C PHE A 300 0.78 -19.58 4.46
N VAL A 301 0.85 -18.94 3.29
CA VAL A 301 1.67 -17.73 3.09
C VAL A 301 1.19 -16.60 3.99
N LEU A 302 -0.13 -16.43 4.12
CA LEU A 302 -0.73 -15.42 4.99
C LEU A 302 -0.46 -15.72 6.48
N THR A 303 -0.52 -16.99 6.88
CA THR A 303 -0.17 -17.42 8.24
C THR A 303 1.30 -17.11 8.55
N ILE A 304 2.22 -17.42 7.63
CA ILE A 304 3.65 -17.07 7.77
C ILE A 304 3.80 -15.55 7.91
N GLY A 305 3.08 -14.77 7.11
CA GLY A 305 3.09 -13.31 7.19
C GLY A 305 2.67 -12.78 8.56
N LEU A 306 1.61 -13.34 9.15
CA LEU A 306 1.14 -12.98 10.49
C LEU A 306 2.14 -13.39 11.58
N ILE A 307 2.80 -14.53 11.44
CA ILE A 307 3.85 -14.96 12.36
C ILE A 307 5.05 -14.00 12.27
N ILE A 308 5.47 -13.60 11.08
CA ILE A 308 6.55 -12.61 10.88
C ILE A 308 6.16 -11.25 11.48
N ASN A 309 4.89 -10.84 11.34
CA ASN A 309 4.39 -9.63 12.00
C ASN A 309 4.51 -9.74 13.53
N CYS A 310 4.13 -10.88 14.11
CA CYS A 310 4.31 -11.15 15.54
C CYS A 310 5.78 -11.10 15.94
N ILE A 311 6.68 -11.74 15.19
CA ILE A 311 8.12 -11.71 15.44
C ILE A 311 8.64 -10.27 15.39
N SER A 312 8.21 -9.45 14.44
CA SER A 312 8.61 -8.05 14.34
C SER A 312 8.20 -7.24 15.58
N LEU A 313 6.97 -7.46 16.08
CA LEU A 313 6.47 -6.81 17.30
C LEU A 313 7.22 -7.27 18.55
N LEU A 314 7.50 -8.56 18.68
CA LEU A 314 8.24 -9.07 19.83
C LEU A 314 9.71 -8.68 19.77
N SER A 315 10.36 -8.77 18.62
CA SER A 315 11.81 -8.49 18.49
C SER A 315 12.16 -7.04 18.85
N ILE A 316 11.31 -6.04 18.51
CA ILE A 316 11.56 -4.67 18.92
C ILE A 316 11.53 -4.50 20.44
N THR A 317 10.73 -5.29 21.17
CA THR A 317 10.64 -5.20 22.64
C THR A 317 11.84 -5.80 23.37
N TYR A 318 12.69 -6.52 22.67
CA TYR A 318 13.94 -7.10 23.19
C TYR A 318 15.19 -6.48 22.56
N ALA A 319 15.05 -5.39 21.80
CA ALA A 319 16.11 -4.73 21.05
C ALA A 319 16.93 -3.80 21.97
N ASN A 320 17.57 -4.37 23.02
CA ASN A 320 18.37 -3.66 24.03
C ASN A 320 19.82 -3.42 23.62
N ASN A 321 20.21 -3.82 22.42
CA ASN A 321 21.51 -3.53 21.81
C ASN A 321 21.37 -3.49 20.27
N GLU A 322 22.40 -2.98 19.59
CA GLU A 322 22.39 -2.78 18.14
C GLU A 322 22.19 -4.07 17.34
N TYR A 323 22.71 -5.20 17.82
CA TYR A 323 22.57 -6.50 17.16
C TYR A 323 21.09 -6.96 17.11
N TYR A 324 20.40 -6.91 18.26
CA TYR A 324 18.97 -7.26 18.30
C TYR A 324 18.10 -6.24 17.56
N ALA A 325 18.46 -4.96 17.62
CA ALA A 325 17.78 -3.93 16.86
C ALA A 325 17.93 -4.11 15.34
N PHE A 326 19.12 -4.53 14.87
CA PHE A 326 19.35 -4.89 13.47
C PHE A 326 18.51 -6.11 13.05
N PHE A 327 18.44 -7.13 13.89
CA PHE A 327 17.61 -8.31 13.67
C PHE A 327 16.12 -7.95 13.55
N TYR A 328 15.62 -7.10 14.47
CA TYR A 328 14.27 -6.53 14.36
C TYR A 328 14.04 -5.89 12.98
N ALA A 329 14.95 -5.04 12.53
CA ALA A 329 14.80 -4.30 11.29
C ALA A 329 14.66 -5.22 10.06
N ILE A 330 15.37 -6.36 10.03
CA ILE A 330 15.25 -7.36 8.97
C ILE A 330 13.84 -7.97 8.97
N PHE A 331 13.35 -8.43 10.13
CA PHE A 331 11.99 -9.00 10.21
C PHE A 331 10.91 -7.97 9.87
N PHE A 332 11.09 -6.72 10.30
CA PHE A 332 10.18 -5.64 9.95
C PHE A 332 10.19 -5.35 8.45
N GLY A 333 11.33 -5.43 7.78
CA GLY A 333 11.45 -5.33 6.33
C GLY A 333 10.70 -6.46 5.61
N ILE A 334 10.88 -7.71 6.04
CA ILE A 334 10.16 -8.88 5.49
C ILE A 334 8.65 -8.72 5.71
N ASN A 335 8.24 -8.26 6.89
CA ASN A 335 6.84 -7.99 7.20
C ASN A 335 6.23 -6.94 6.26
N ASN A 336 6.96 -5.86 5.97
CA ASN A 336 6.55 -4.86 5.00
C ASN A 336 6.44 -5.44 3.58
N ALA A 337 7.37 -6.32 3.16
CA ALA A 337 7.31 -6.99 1.86
C ALA A 337 6.03 -7.84 1.71
N ILE A 338 5.68 -8.61 2.74
CA ILE A 338 4.46 -9.43 2.76
C ILE A 338 3.22 -8.54 2.74
N SER A 339 3.17 -7.53 3.59
CA SER A 339 2.04 -6.61 3.69
C SER A 339 1.75 -5.90 2.36
N MET A 340 2.77 -5.38 1.70
CA MET A 340 2.62 -4.67 0.43
C MET A 340 2.20 -5.60 -0.71
N THR A 341 2.77 -6.81 -0.79
CA THR A 341 2.42 -7.78 -1.83
C THR A 341 1.01 -8.34 -1.63
N MET A 342 0.66 -8.63 -0.39
CA MET A 342 -0.61 -9.24 -0.01
C MET A 342 -1.83 -8.42 -0.44
N PHE A 343 -1.80 -7.11 -0.28
CA PHE A 343 -2.95 -6.26 -0.59
C PHE A 343 -3.47 -6.44 -2.03
N GLY A 344 -2.58 -6.47 -3.01
CA GLY A 344 -2.96 -6.67 -4.40
C GLY A 344 -3.35 -8.10 -4.75
N TYR A 345 -2.87 -9.08 -3.97
CA TYR A 345 -3.02 -10.51 -4.25
C TYR A 345 -4.31 -11.11 -3.70
N ILE A 346 -4.69 -10.82 -2.44
CA ILE A 346 -5.73 -11.55 -1.72
C ILE A 346 -7.14 -11.35 -2.30
N TRP A 347 -7.50 -10.12 -2.62
CA TRP A 347 -8.86 -9.79 -3.06
C TRP A 347 -9.23 -10.46 -4.41
N PRO A 348 -8.43 -10.32 -5.49
CA PRO A 348 -8.73 -10.99 -6.74
C PRO A 348 -8.62 -12.53 -6.64
N ARG A 349 -7.78 -13.03 -5.74
CA ARG A 349 -7.61 -14.47 -5.53
C ARG A 349 -8.85 -15.14 -4.94
N TYR A 350 -9.53 -14.45 -4.01
CA TYR A 350 -10.69 -14.99 -3.27
C TYR A 350 -12.03 -14.62 -3.90
N PHE A 351 -12.11 -13.49 -4.59
CA PHE A 351 -13.39 -12.95 -5.05
C PHE A 351 -13.47 -12.73 -6.56
N GLY A 352 -12.42 -13.06 -7.29
CA GLY A 352 -12.35 -12.89 -8.74
C GLY A 352 -12.11 -11.45 -9.19
N ARG A 353 -12.19 -11.22 -10.53
CA ARG A 353 -11.73 -9.98 -11.16
C ARG A 353 -12.84 -9.04 -11.61
N LYS A 354 -14.09 -9.53 -11.73
CA LYS A 354 -15.22 -8.79 -12.38
C LYS A 354 -15.58 -7.47 -11.69
N HIS A 355 -15.70 -7.48 -10.36
CA HIS A 355 -16.04 -6.32 -9.54
C HIS A 355 -14.94 -6.03 -8.51
N LEU A 356 -13.68 -6.22 -8.93
CA LEU A 356 -12.52 -6.18 -8.06
C LEU A 356 -12.31 -4.81 -7.41
N GLY A 357 -12.58 -3.72 -8.12
CA GLY A 357 -12.39 -2.36 -7.62
C GLY A 357 -13.20 -2.08 -6.36
N SER A 358 -14.48 -2.46 -6.34
CA SER A 358 -15.36 -2.28 -5.18
C SER A 358 -14.89 -3.09 -3.97
N ILE A 359 -14.42 -4.32 -4.19
CA ILE A 359 -13.93 -5.21 -3.12
C ILE A 359 -12.57 -4.72 -2.59
N GLN A 360 -11.63 -4.39 -3.48
CA GLN A 360 -10.34 -3.82 -3.09
C GLN A 360 -10.50 -2.45 -2.42
N GLY A 361 -11.44 -1.62 -2.89
CA GLY A 361 -11.72 -0.32 -2.28
C GLY A 361 -12.20 -0.46 -0.84
N THR A 362 -13.07 -1.44 -0.56
CA THR A 362 -13.52 -1.76 0.80
C THR A 362 -12.37 -2.32 1.64
N GLY A 363 -11.56 -3.21 1.08
CA GLY A 363 -10.34 -3.72 1.73
C GLY A 363 -9.35 -2.61 2.07
N GLN A 364 -9.13 -1.66 1.14
CA GLN A 364 -8.25 -0.51 1.39
C GLN A 364 -8.79 0.38 2.51
N MET A 365 -10.09 0.65 2.53
CA MET A 365 -10.74 1.37 3.62
C MET A 365 -10.43 0.73 4.98
N ILE A 366 -10.61 -0.59 5.07
CA ILE A 366 -10.36 -1.35 6.31
C ILE A 366 -8.88 -1.21 6.74
N GLY A 367 -7.95 -1.35 5.81
CA GLY A 367 -6.52 -1.18 6.09
C GLY A 367 -6.16 0.23 6.53
N VAL A 368 -6.72 1.26 5.89
CA VAL A 368 -6.45 2.67 6.24
C VAL A 368 -7.06 3.02 7.61
N ILE A 369 -8.22 2.47 7.96
CA ILE A 369 -8.79 2.59 9.32
C ILE A 369 -7.84 1.93 10.33
N GLY A 370 -7.36 0.72 10.04
CA GLY A 370 -6.36 0.05 10.90
C GLY A 370 -5.11 0.91 11.09
N ALA A 371 -4.54 1.41 10.00
CA ALA A 371 -3.36 2.29 10.03
C ALA A 371 -3.59 3.59 10.82
N SER A 372 -4.79 4.20 10.73
CA SER A 372 -5.12 5.42 11.48
C SER A 372 -5.21 5.18 13.00
N LEU A 373 -5.60 3.98 13.40
CA LEU A 373 -5.72 3.57 14.80
C LEU A 373 -4.40 3.00 15.38
N GLY A 374 -3.44 2.67 14.51
CA GLY A 374 -2.19 1.99 14.89
C GLY A 374 -1.40 2.64 16.03
N PRO A 375 -1.12 3.94 15.98
CA PRO A 375 -0.35 4.62 17.02
C PRO A 375 -1.06 4.73 18.37
N LEU A 376 -2.39 4.66 18.42
CA LEU A 376 -3.18 4.98 19.62
C LEU A 376 -2.85 4.11 20.84
N PRO A 377 -2.79 2.77 20.76
CA PRO A 377 -2.53 1.94 21.95
C PRO A 377 -1.16 2.21 22.58
N VAL A 378 -0.13 2.39 21.75
CA VAL A 378 1.24 2.64 22.22
C VAL A 378 1.38 4.07 22.71
N GLY A 379 0.78 5.07 22.05
CA GLY A 379 0.75 6.45 22.53
C GLY A 379 0.09 6.56 23.89
N PHE A 380 -1.08 5.92 24.09
CA PHE A 380 -1.73 5.85 25.37
C PHE A 380 -0.87 5.17 26.44
N ALA A 381 -0.16 4.11 26.08
CA ALA A 381 0.72 3.42 27.02
C ALA A 381 1.91 4.29 27.44
N ILE A 382 2.50 5.07 26.52
CA ILE A 382 3.58 6.01 26.83
C ILE A 382 3.10 7.10 27.81
N ASP A 383 1.93 7.67 27.54
CA ASP A 383 1.42 8.83 28.28
C ASP A 383 0.84 8.46 29.68
N TYR A 384 0.20 7.29 29.80
CA TYR A 384 -0.60 6.94 30.98
C TYR A 384 -0.13 5.67 31.74
N ILE A 385 0.55 4.74 31.06
CA ILE A 385 0.98 3.46 31.66
C ILE A 385 2.47 3.48 32.02
N GLY A 386 3.26 4.26 31.27
CA GLY A 386 4.72 4.34 31.41
C GLY A 386 5.49 3.13 30.87
N ASP A 387 4.82 2.13 30.28
CA ASP A 387 5.43 0.95 29.68
C ASP A 387 4.83 0.61 28.31
N SER A 388 5.45 1.10 27.27
CA SER A 388 5.07 0.82 25.89
C SER A 388 5.43 -0.61 25.45
N LEU A 389 6.46 -1.23 26.02
CA LEU A 389 6.95 -2.56 25.63
C LEU A 389 5.93 -3.64 25.97
N VAL A 390 5.36 -3.56 27.16
CA VAL A 390 4.27 -4.49 27.59
C VAL A 390 3.08 -4.39 26.64
N THR A 391 2.68 -3.18 26.27
CA THR A 391 1.57 -2.96 25.32
C THR A 391 1.86 -3.59 23.96
N ILE A 392 3.07 -3.45 23.41
CA ILE A 392 3.45 -4.08 22.16
C ILE A 392 3.43 -5.60 22.24
N ARG A 393 3.86 -6.20 23.38
CA ARG A 393 3.77 -7.64 23.60
C ARG A 393 2.31 -8.13 23.59
N TYR A 394 1.37 -7.38 24.18
CA TYR A 394 -0.06 -7.69 24.09
C TYR A 394 -0.59 -7.54 22.66
N LEU A 395 -0.17 -6.52 21.94
CA LEU A 395 -0.56 -6.35 20.53
C LEU A 395 -0.07 -7.51 19.66
N ALA A 396 1.04 -8.16 19.99
CA ALA A 396 1.53 -9.34 19.29
C ALA A 396 0.61 -10.57 19.39
N LEU A 397 -0.33 -10.59 20.34
CA LEU A 397 -1.36 -11.64 20.42
C LEU A 397 -2.34 -11.57 19.24
N TYR A 398 -2.60 -10.37 18.72
CA TYR A 398 -3.52 -10.18 17.60
C TYR A 398 -3.13 -11.00 16.35
N PRO A 399 -1.91 -10.85 15.78
CA PRO A 399 -1.51 -11.64 14.62
C PRO A 399 -1.45 -13.14 14.92
N LEU A 400 -1.19 -13.57 16.15
CA LEU A 400 -1.25 -14.99 16.53
C LEU A 400 -2.67 -15.54 16.46
N ILE A 401 -3.65 -14.83 17.01
CA ILE A 401 -5.06 -15.23 16.96
C ILE A 401 -5.54 -15.30 15.50
N ILE A 402 -5.22 -14.26 14.71
CA ILE A 402 -5.63 -14.23 13.31
C ILE A 402 -4.91 -15.31 12.49
N SER A 403 -3.66 -15.65 12.82
CA SER A 403 -2.93 -16.74 12.14
C SER A 403 -3.64 -18.08 12.32
N PHE A 404 -4.15 -18.36 13.51
CA PHE A 404 -4.96 -19.54 13.78
C PHE A 404 -6.25 -19.54 12.94
N LEU A 405 -6.97 -18.42 12.90
CA LEU A 405 -8.17 -18.30 12.07
C LEU A 405 -7.85 -18.47 10.58
N THR A 406 -6.73 -17.93 10.12
CA THR A 406 -6.31 -17.99 8.72
C THR A 406 -5.97 -19.43 8.29
N ILE A 407 -5.21 -20.16 9.09
CA ILE A 407 -4.77 -21.50 8.70
C ILE A 407 -5.91 -22.52 8.69
N PHE A 408 -6.85 -22.43 9.63
CA PHE A 408 -7.92 -23.42 9.79
C PHE A 408 -9.22 -23.06 9.07
N PHE A 409 -9.55 -21.77 8.93
CA PHE A 409 -10.87 -21.35 8.46
C PHE A 409 -10.83 -20.57 7.14
N LEU A 410 -9.67 -20.10 6.69
CA LEU A 410 -9.58 -19.36 5.43
C LEU A 410 -9.58 -20.35 4.25
N LYS A 411 -10.71 -20.44 3.58
CA LYS A 411 -10.89 -21.23 2.35
C LYS A 411 -11.44 -20.33 1.24
N PRO A 412 -11.07 -20.54 -0.03
CA PRO A 412 -11.71 -19.83 -1.15
C PRO A 412 -13.22 -20.13 -1.18
N PRO A 413 -14.06 -19.17 -1.64
CA PRO A 413 -15.47 -19.44 -1.84
C PRO A 413 -15.71 -20.65 -2.75
N PRO A 414 -16.71 -21.52 -2.48
CA PRO A 414 -16.98 -22.70 -3.28
C PRO A 414 -17.27 -22.43 -4.76
N SER A 415 -17.78 -21.26 -5.09
CA SER A 415 -18.05 -20.81 -6.45
C SER A 415 -16.80 -20.63 -7.31
N LEU A 416 -15.63 -20.45 -6.71
CA LEU A 416 -14.35 -20.27 -7.40
C LEU A 416 -13.47 -21.56 -7.35
N THR A 417 -13.90 -22.60 -6.66
CA THR A 417 -13.16 -23.87 -6.53
C THR A 417 -13.52 -24.90 -7.59
N LYS A 418 -14.50 -24.62 -8.44
CA LYS A 418 -14.90 -25.52 -9.54
C LYS A 418 -14.09 -25.20 -10.80
N LYS A 419 -12.79 -25.43 -10.77
CA LYS A 419 -11.93 -25.58 -11.96
C LYS A 419 -10.96 -26.72 -11.74
#